data_cff846b0b06d7fe3caab4033ebfa9b69
#
_entry.id   cff846b0b06d7fe3caab4033ebfa9b69
#
_cell.length_a   1.000
_cell.length_b   1.000
_cell.length_c   1.000
_cell.angle_alpha   90.00
_cell.angle_beta   90.00
_cell.angle_gamma   90.00
#
_symmetry.space_group_name_H-M   'P 1'
#
loop_
_entity.id
_entity.type
_entity.pdbx_description
1 polymer ?
#
loop_
_entity_poly.entity_id
_entity_poly.type
_entity_poly.pdbx_seq_one_letter_code
_entity_poly.pdbx_strand_id
1 'polypeptide(L)'
;SMTFSNYTQADGLPATQFYWNGIHYSERHDFIYMATIDGLVIIHPDDEASQPADSHVKLSSLAIGGNMIYPSSGDYLKKNITLASGIFLHERENRFSIGFTTQNYGNSSRIRFAYRLQGYEEEWNETQPGDGMARYTAVPPGNYTLQVRATDELGRWSEETTEIKVGITPYFYKSGWFYLLLAIAICFAIYLFYKRKTRSYREQKARLEKE
;
A
#
# COMPACT_ATOMS: atom_id res chain seq x y z
N SER A 1 -2.12 -31.95 14.35
CA SER A 1 -3.52 -31.48 14.32
C SER A 1 -4.06 -31.78 12.92
N MET A 2 -5.22 -32.41 12.83
CA MET A 2 -5.87 -32.57 11.53
C MET A 2 -6.43 -31.21 11.11
N THR A 3 -6.00 -30.73 9.94
CA THR A 3 -6.56 -29.57 9.27
C THR A 3 -7.56 -30.06 8.23
N PHE A 4 -8.72 -29.41 8.15
CA PHE A 4 -9.74 -29.71 7.14
C PHE A 4 -9.79 -28.56 6.14
N SER A 5 -9.77 -28.88 4.86
CA SER A 5 -9.96 -27.93 3.77
C SER A 5 -11.32 -28.18 3.11
N ASN A 6 -12.12 -27.14 2.96
CA ASN A 6 -13.40 -27.21 2.26
C ASN A 6 -13.25 -26.67 0.84
N TYR A 7 -13.69 -27.45 -0.13
CA TYR A 7 -13.72 -27.08 -1.53
C TYR A 7 -15.14 -26.70 -1.96
N THR A 8 -15.26 -25.69 -2.79
CA THR A 8 -16.50 -25.15 -3.33
C THR A 8 -16.44 -25.06 -4.85
N GLN A 9 -17.52 -24.69 -5.50
CA GLN A 9 -17.50 -24.40 -6.95
C GLN A 9 -16.52 -23.26 -7.31
N ALA A 10 -16.29 -22.32 -6.41
CA ALA A 10 -15.28 -21.27 -6.62
C ALA A 10 -13.84 -21.82 -6.65
N ASP A 11 -13.62 -23.01 -6.11
CA ASP A 11 -12.35 -23.73 -6.15
C ASP A 11 -12.22 -24.68 -7.35
N GLY A 12 -13.16 -24.60 -8.29
CA GLY A 12 -13.18 -25.41 -9.50
C GLY A 12 -13.94 -26.72 -9.41
N LEU A 13 -14.66 -26.97 -8.32
CA LEU A 13 -15.55 -28.14 -8.27
C LEU A 13 -16.70 -27.96 -9.26
N PRO A 14 -16.96 -28.92 -10.15
CA PRO A 14 -18.04 -28.82 -11.14
C PRO A 14 -19.44 -28.84 -10.48
N ALA A 15 -19.57 -29.47 -9.30
CA ALA A 15 -20.82 -29.58 -8.58
C ALA A 15 -20.60 -29.62 -7.06
N THR A 16 -21.66 -29.26 -6.31
CA THR A 16 -21.67 -29.33 -4.83
C THR A 16 -22.39 -30.57 -4.32
N GLN A 17 -22.99 -31.36 -5.22
CA GLN A 17 -23.73 -32.58 -4.86
C GLN A 17 -22.98 -33.80 -5.38
N PHE A 18 -22.66 -34.69 -4.46
CA PHE A 18 -21.97 -35.93 -4.73
C PHE A 18 -22.91 -37.12 -4.53
N TYR A 19 -22.72 -38.16 -5.31
CA TYR A 19 -23.46 -39.38 -5.14
C TYR A 19 -23.03 -40.10 -3.87
N TRP A 20 -23.98 -40.63 -3.15
CA TRP A 20 -23.82 -41.32 -1.85
C TRP A 20 -22.68 -42.37 -1.82
N ASN A 21 -22.50 -43.18 -2.88
CA ASN A 21 -21.42 -44.18 -3.01
C ASN A 21 -20.46 -43.85 -4.15
N GLY A 22 -20.37 -42.59 -4.54
CA GLY A 22 -19.62 -42.12 -5.70
C GLY A 22 -18.15 -41.81 -5.43
N ILE A 23 -17.54 -42.34 -4.36
CA ILE A 23 -16.13 -42.13 -4.02
C ILE A 23 -15.36 -43.42 -4.19
N HIS A 24 -14.28 -43.35 -4.99
CA HIS A 24 -13.38 -44.49 -5.20
C HIS A 24 -11.93 -43.99 -5.19
N TYR A 25 -11.08 -44.66 -4.39
CA TYR A 25 -9.65 -44.43 -4.39
C TYR A 25 -8.94 -45.51 -5.23
N SER A 26 -8.11 -45.09 -6.15
CA SER A 26 -7.31 -45.97 -6.99
C SER A 26 -5.87 -46.02 -6.49
N GLU A 27 -5.49 -47.08 -5.83
CA GLU A 27 -4.14 -47.34 -5.36
C GLU A 27 -3.11 -47.37 -6.51
N ARG A 28 -3.52 -47.76 -7.73
CA ARG A 28 -2.61 -47.85 -8.89
C ARG A 28 -2.19 -46.49 -9.42
N HIS A 29 -3.06 -45.50 -9.31
CA HIS A 29 -2.84 -44.17 -9.89
C HIS A 29 -2.75 -43.08 -8.84
N ASP A 30 -3.00 -43.43 -7.58
CA ASP A 30 -3.06 -42.50 -6.44
C ASP A 30 -4.05 -41.35 -6.65
N PHE A 31 -5.23 -41.69 -7.22
CA PHE A 31 -6.31 -40.74 -7.45
C PHE A 31 -7.56 -41.10 -6.65
N ILE A 32 -8.22 -40.06 -6.17
CA ILE A 32 -9.59 -40.14 -5.60
C ILE A 32 -10.57 -39.70 -6.70
N TYR A 33 -11.47 -40.60 -7.06
CA TYR A 33 -12.54 -40.35 -8.01
C TYR A 33 -13.82 -40.09 -7.25
N MET A 34 -14.50 -38.98 -7.53
CA MET A 34 -15.77 -38.64 -6.90
C MET A 34 -16.82 -38.35 -7.97
N ALA A 35 -17.89 -39.16 -7.99
CA ALA A 35 -19.01 -38.96 -8.91
C ALA A 35 -19.92 -37.83 -8.39
N THR A 36 -20.23 -36.89 -9.28
CA THR A 36 -21.15 -35.80 -9.02
C THR A 36 -22.31 -35.84 -10.00
N ILE A 37 -23.35 -35.03 -9.78
CA ILE A 37 -24.49 -34.92 -10.70
C ILE A 37 -24.09 -34.38 -12.07
N ASP A 38 -23.00 -33.59 -12.17
CA ASP A 38 -22.56 -32.92 -13.39
C ASP A 38 -21.31 -33.56 -14.01
N GLY A 39 -20.75 -34.62 -13.39
CA GLY A 39 -19.54 -35.25 -13.91
C GLY A 39 -18.73 -36.01 -12.88
N LEU A 40 -17.45 -36.19 -13.19
CA LEU A 40 -16.48 -36.88 -12.36
C LEU A 40 -15.41 -35.90 -11.89
N VAL A 41 -15.21 -35.82 -10.58
CA VAL A 41 -14.09 -35.09 -9.97
C VAL A 41 -12.97 -36.09 -9.72
N ILE A 42 -11.77 -35.72 -10.12
CA ILE A 42 -10.56 -36.51 -9.91
C ILE A 42 -9.59 -35.66 -9.08
N ILE A 43 -9.17 -36.15 -7.94
CA ILE A 43 -8.23 -35.45 -7.05
C ILE A 43 -7.01 -36.33 -6.85
N HIS A 44 -5.83 -35.76 -7.00
CA HIS A 44 -4.60 -36.36 -6.56
C HIS A 44 -4.30 -35.89 -5.13
N PRO A 45 -4.19 -36.78 -4.14
CA PRO A 45 -4.04 -36.39 -2.72
C PRO A 45 -2.78 -35.52 -2.46
N ASP A 46 -1.72 -35.71 -3.23
CA ASP A 46 -0.44 -35.02 -3.05
C ASP A 46 -0.33 -33.68 -3.81
N ASP A 47 -1.24 -33.41 -4.76
CA ASP A 47 -1.16 -32.17 -5.55
C ASP A 47 -1.28 -30.90 -4.70
N GLU A 48 -1.90 -30.99 -3.55
CA GLU A 48 -2.11 -29.87 -2.66
C GLU A 48 -1.04 -29.70 -1.58
N ALA A 49 -0.39 -30.81 -1.18
CA ALA A 49 0.56 -30.77 -0.07
C ALA A 49 1.95 -30.23 -0.48
N SER A 50 2.26 -30.23 -1.77
CA SER A 50 3.62 -30.09 -2.26
C SER A 50 3.98 -28.74 -2.88
N GLN A 51 3.03 -27.85 -3.10
CA GLN A 51 3.39 -26.51 -3.60
C GLN A 51 3.69 -25.57 -2.43
N PRO A 52 4.89 -24.95 -2.41
CA PRO A 52 5.14 -23.86 -1.45
C PRO A 52 4.13 -22.73 -1.71
N ALA A 53 3.83 -21.98 -0.67
CA ALA A 53 2.97 -20.81 -0.76
C ALA A 53 3.63 -19.72 -1.63
N ASP A 54 3.67 -19.95 -2.94
CA ASP A 54 4.22 -18.99 -3.93
C ASP A 54 3.20 -17.91 -4.23
N SER A 55 2.94 -17.09 -3.21
CA SER A 55 2.00 -15.98 -3.30
C SER A 55 2.76 -14.67 -3.46
N HIS A 56 3.42 -14.51 -4.60
CA HIS A 56 4.06 -13.24 -4.93
C HIS A 56 3.01 -12.12 -5.02
N VAL A 57 3.14 -11.14 -4.12
CA VAL A 57 2.29 -9.96 -4.12
C VAL A 57 2.80 -8.95 -5.13
N LYS A 58 1.91 -8.42 -5.96
CA LYS A 58 2.18 -7.27 -6.83
C LYS A 58 1.27 -6.11 -6.48
N LEU A 59 1.84 -4.92 -6.52
CA LEU A 59 1.07 -3.69 -6.35
C LEU A 59 0.25 -3.44 -7.63
N SER A 60 -1.05 -3.24 -7.47
CA SER A 60 -2.00 -3.13 -8.59
C SER A 60 -2.48 -1.70 -8.82
N SER A 61 -2.67 -0.92 -7.76
CA SER A 61 -3.25 0.41 -7.84
C SER A 61 -2.77 1.35 -6.74
N LEU A 62 -2.83 2.64 -7.01
CA LEU A 62 -2.65 3.72 -6.04
C LEU A 62 -3.85 4.65 -6.12
N ALA A 63 -4.44 5.00 -4.99
CA ALA A 63 -5.44 6.06 -4.92
C ALA A 63 -5.05 7.08 -3.86
N ILE A 64 -5.24 8.36 -4.15
CA ILE A 64 -4.95 9.49 -3.27
C ILE A 64 -6.24 10.29 -3.08
N GLY A 65 -6.65 10.48 -1.82
CA GLY A 65 -7.90 11.17 -1.51
C GLY A 65 -9.15 10.52 -2.10
N GLY A 66 -9.09 9.20 -2.42
CA GLY A 66 -10.16 8.46 -3.06
C GLY A 66 -10.11 8.45 -4.61
N ASN A 67 -9.21 9.20 -5.22
CA ASN A 67 -9.05 9.23 -6.67
C ASN A 67 -7.93 8.27 -7.11
N MET A 68 -8.23 7.42 -8.09
CA MET A 68 -7.23 6.52 -8.68
C MET A 68 -6.17 7.30 -9.43
N ILE A 69 -4.91 6.96 -9.19
CA ILE A 69 -3.74 7.56 -9.84
C ILE A 69 -3.24 6.63 -10.93
N TYR A 70 -3.19 7.14 -12.16
CA TYR A 70 -2.68 6.42 -13.32
C TYR A 70 -1.27 6.89 -13.67
N PRO A 71 -0.44 6.05 -14.31
CA PRO A 71 0.82 6.48 -14.89
C PRO A 71 0.58 7.66 -15.82
N SER A 72 1.36 8.71 -15.75
CA SER A 72 1.17 10.00 -16.43
C SER A 72 0.30 11.05 -15.72
N SER A 73 -0.34 10.75 -14.62
CA SER A 73 -1.12 11.72 -13.83
C SER A 73 -0.22 12.54 -12.90
N GLY A 74 0.73 13.30 -13.44
CA GLY A 74 1.60 14.17 -12.65
C GLY A 74 2.81 13.47 -12.01
N ASP A 75 3.31 14.02 -10.90
CA ASP A 75 4.60 13.63 -10.30
C ASP A 75 4.56 12.35 -9.44
N TYR A 76 3.40 11.76 -9.20
CA TYR A 76 3.22 10.65 -8.26
C TYR A 76 3.75 9.31 -8.79
N LEU A 77 3.50 9.02 -10.05
CA LEU A 77 3.87 7.76 -10.70
C LEU A 77 4.49 8.03 -12.09
N LYS A 78 5.81 7.94 -12.18
CA LYS A 78 6.52 7.98 -13.47
C LYS A 78 6.31 6.71 -14.31
N LYS A 79 5.96 5.61 -13.66
CA LYS A 79 5.71 4.29 -14.27
C LYS A 79 4.51 3.65 -13.58
N ASN A 80 4.01 2.54 -14.13
CA ASN A 80 3.00 1.73 -13.43
C ASN A 80 3.49 1.39 -12.02
N ILE A 81 2.59 1.44 -11.03
CA ILE A 81 2.91 1.17 -9.62
C ILE A 81 3.62 -0.18 -9.44
N THR A 82 3.28 -1.18 -10.24
CA THR A 82 3.91 -2.51 -10.23
C THR A 82 5.42 -2.45 -10.54
N LEU A 83 5.88 -1.43 -11.26
CA LEU A 83 7.27 -1.22 -11.65
C LEU A 83 7.91 -0.02 -10.93
N ALA A 84 7.17 0.62 -10.03
CA ALA A 84 7.63 1.77 -9.29
C ALA A 84 8.57 1.35 -8.16
N SER A 85 9.71 2.02 -8.04
CA SER A 85 10.65 1.82 -6.93
C SER A 85 10.24 2.55 -5.65
N GLY A 86 9.25 3.44 -5.73
CA GLY A 86 8.73 4.20 -4.60
C GLY A 86 7.58 5.13 -5.00
N ILE A 87 6.83 5.54 -4.00
CA ILE A 87 5.71 6.47 -4.09
C ILE A 87 6.09 7.70 -3.28
N PHE A 88 5.97 8.89 -3.88
CA PHE A 88 6.28 10.15 -3.22
C PHE A 88 5.03 11.02 -3.16
N LEU A 89 4.60 11.33 -1.95
CA LEU A 89 3.39 12.09 -1.66
C LEU A 89 3.75 13.42 -0.97
N HIS A 90 2.84 14.39 -1.04
CA HIS A 90 2.92 15.58 -0.21
C HIS A 90 2.09 15.42 1.06
N GLU A 91 2.41 16.16 2.11
CA GLU A 91 1.72 16.10 3.40
C GLU A 91 0.18 16.32 3.28
N ARG A 92 -0.28 17.09 2.31
CA ARG A 92 -1.72 17.28 2.03
C ARG A 92 -2.41 16.03 1.49
N GLU A 93 -1.63 15.07 0.97
CA GLU A 93 -2.07 13.84 0.33
C GLU A 93 -1.89 12.63 1.25
N ASN A 94 -1.91 12.88 2.56
CA ASN A 94 -1.68 11.88 3.61
C ASN A 94 -2.81 10.85 3.78
N ARG A 95 -3.85 10.93 2.92
CA ARG A 95 -4.86 9.89 2.77
C ARG A 95 -4.65 9.18 1.45
N PHE A 96 -4.13 7.97 1.52
CA PHE A 96 -3.86 7.16 0.34
C PHE A 96 -4.22 5.70 0.57
N SER A 97 -4.45 4.98 -0.51
CA SER A 97 -4.65 3.54 -0.50
C SER A 97 -3.86 2.90 -1.62
N ILE A 98 -3.28 1.74 -1.31
CA ILE A 98 -2.46 0.96 -2.23
C ILE A 98 -3.13 -0.38 -2.38
N GLY A 99 -3.52 -0.71 -3.61
CA GLY A 99 -4.06 -2.01 -3.97
C GLY A 99 -2.94 -2.98 -4.29
N PHE A 100 -3.17 -4.24 -3.93
CA PHE A 100 -2.27 -5.34 -4.23
C PHE A 100 -3.05 -6.57 -4.69
N THR A 101 -2.39 -7.43 -5.41
CA THR A 101 -2.92 -8.68 -5.93
C THR A 101 -1.83 -9.75 -5.92
N THR A 102 -2.23 -10.98 -5.91
CA THR A 102 -1.33 -12.11 -6.18
C THR A 102 -1.41 -12.50 -7.65
N GLN A 103 -0.39 -13.18 -8.13
CA GLN A 103 -0.40 -13.76 -9.48
C GLN A 103 -1.10 -15.14 -9.51
N ASN A 104 -1.58 -15.60 -8.39
CA ASN A 104 -2.33 -16.84 -8.33
C ASN A 104 -3.72 -16.63 -8.93
N TYR A 105 -4.02 -17.34 -10.02
CA TYR A 105 -5.30 -17.29 -10.73
C TYR A 105 -6.38 -18.20 -10.12
N GLY A 106 -6.10 -18.84 -8.99
CA GLY A 106 -7.07 -19.62 -8.23
C GLY A 106 -8.12 -18.77 -7.54
N ASN A 107 -8.66 -19.25 -6.44
CA ASN A 107 -9.72 -18.57 -5.71
C ASN A 107 -9.20 -17.37 -4.92
N SER A 108 -9.09 -16.21 -5.59
CA SER A 108 -8.61 -14.95 -4.99
C SER A 108 -9.45 -14.50 -3.78
N SER A 109 -10.71 -14.97 -3.67
CA SER A 109 -11.58 -14.62 -2.56
C SER A 109 -11.17 -15.24 -1.21
N ARG A 110 -10.30 -16.24 -1.21
CA ARG A 110 -9.74 -16.85 0.01
C ARG A 110 -8.43 -16.23 0.47
N ILE A 111 -7.75 -15.53 -0.42
CA ILE A 111 -6.45 -14.94 -0.13
C ILE A 111 -6.61 -13.80 0.86
N ARG A 112 -5.85 -13.83 1.93
CA ARG A 112 -5.70 -12.74 2.88
C ARG A 112 -4.35 -12.08 2.67
N PHE A 113 -4.32 -10.79 2.90
CA PHE A 113 -3.08 -10.03 2.88
C PHE A 113 -2.77 -9.52 4.28
N ALA A 114 -1.48 -9.42 4.59
CA ALA A 114 -1.01 -8.67 5.74
C ALA A 114 -0.07 -7.58 5.23
N TYR A 115 -0.26 -6.37 5.73
CA TYR A 115 0.56 -5.23 5.36
C TYR A 115 0.95 -4.43 6.60
N ARG A 116 2.07 -3.75 6.53
CA ARG A 116 2.50 -2.76 7.51
C ARG A 116 3.32 -1.66 6.85
N LEU A 117 3.24 -0.47 7.40
CA LEU A 117 4.06 0.67 6.98
C LEU A 117 5.21 0.82 7.98
N GLN A 118 6.33 0.17 7.69
CA GLN A 118 7.52 0.19 8.53
C GLN A 118 8.02 1.63 8.73
N GLY A 119 8.26 2.02 9.98
CA GLY A 119 8.56 3.39 10.40
C GLY A 119 7.34 4.18 10.86
N TYR A 120 6.12 3.67 10.65
CA TYR A 120 4.87 4.24 11.15
C TYR A 120 4.16 3.31 12.12
N GLU A 121 4.14 2.00 11.81
CA GLU A 121 3.52 0.96 12.62
C GLU A 121 4.46 -0.26 12.73
N GLU A 122 4.37 -0.97 13.85
CA GLU A 122 5.18 -2.16 14.11
C GLU A 122 4.42 -3.45 13.79
N GLU A 123 3.10 -3.45 14.02
CA GLU A 123 2.25 -4.60 13.85
C GLU A 123 1.78 -4.78 12.40
N TRP A 124 1.46 -6.01 12.05
CA TRP A 124 0.87 -6.34 10.77
C TRP A 124 -0.65 -6.15 10.80
N ASN A 125 -1.18 -5.41 9.85
CA ASN A 125 -2.61 -5.29 9.61
C ASN A 125 -3.06 -6.37 8.64
N GLU A 126 -3.99 -7.23 9.06
CA GLU A 126 -4.57 -8.25 8.20
C GLU A 126 -5.83 -7.73 7.51
N THR A 127 -5.98 -8.08 6.23
CA THR A 127 -7.19 -7.76 5.46
C THR A 127 -8.24 -8.86 5.58
N GLN A 128 -9.47 -8.50 5.27
CA GLN A 128 -10.51 -9.52 5.03
C GLN A 128 -10.16 -10.33 3.77
N PRO A 129 -10.58 -11.59 3.68
CA PRO A 129 -10.41 -12.39 2.48
C PRO A 129 -10.93 -11.67 1.24
N GLY A 130 -10.12 -11.60 0.19
CA GLY A 130 -10.44 -10.90 -1.06
C GLY A 130 -10.28 -9.38 -1.04
N ASP A 131 -10.01 -8.74 0.11
CA ASP A 131 -9.69 -7.30 0.17
C ASP A 131 -8.17 -7.09 0.01
N GLY A 132 -7.76 -6.79 -1.21
CA GLY A 132 -6.36 -6.52 -1.57
C GLY A 132 -6.01 -5.04 -1.47
N MET A 133 -6.27 -4.36 -0.35
CA MET A 133 -6.03 -2.92 -0.25
C MET A 133 -5.54 -2.48 1.14
N ALA A 134 -4.38 -1.83 1.19
CA ALA A 134 -3.92 -1.06 2.35
C ALA A 134 -4.50 0.36 2.31
N ARG A 135 -5.06 0.82 3.42
CA ARG A 135 -5.66 2.16 3.54
C ARG A 135 -5.00 2.91 4.67
N TYR A 136 -4.43 4.07 4.34
CA TYR A 136 -3.77 4.94 5.30
C TYR A 136 -4.40 6.33 5.33
N THR A 137 -4.48 6.89 6.54
CA THR A 137 -5.03 8.22 6.76
C THR A 137 -4.16 8.96 7.76
N ALA A 138 -3.85 10.22 7.46
CA ALA A 138 -3.10 11.13 8.33
C ALA A 138 -1.68 10.63 8.71
N VAL A 139 -1.00 9.94 7.78
CA VAL A 139 0.40 9.54 7.97
C VAL A 139 1.28 10.80 8.00
N PRO A 140 2.12 10.96 9.03
CA PRO A 140 3.01 12.14 9.14
C PRO A 140 4.05 12.17 8.02
N PRO A 141 4.66 13.34 7.75
CA PRO A 141 5.81 13.42 6.86
C PRO A 141 6.96 12.55 7.33
N GLY A 142 7.55 11.80 6.40
CA GLY A 142 8.62 10.85 6.70
C GLY A 142 8.93 9.94 5.53
N ASN A 143 9.89 9.05 5.74
CA ASN A 143 10.23 7.98 4.80
C ASN A 143 9.85 6.65 5.43
N TYR A 144 9.02 5.91 4.71
CA TYR A 144 8.45 4.64 5.16
C TYR A 144 8.71 3.56 4.13
N THR A 145 8.56 2.30 4.53
CA THR A 145 8.55 1.16 3.63
C THR A 145 7.26 0.37 3.85
N LEU A 146 6.40 0.35 2.84
CA LEU A 146 5.23 -0.53 2.86
C LEU A 146 5.69 -1.95 2.58
N GLN A 147 5.40 -2.85 3.49
CA GLN A 147 5.63 -4.28 3.39
C GLN A 147 4.30 -5.00 3.27
N VAL A 148 4.19 -5.90 2.31
CA VAL A 148 2.97 -6.68 2.06
C VAL A 148 3.33 -8.13 1.84
N ARG A 149 2.57 -9.04 2.45
CA ARG A 149 2.61 -10.48 2.21
C ARG A 149 1.20 -11.02 2.05
N ALA A 150 1.06 -12.18 1.41
CA ALA A 150 -0.23 -12.82 1.20
C ALA A 150 -0.24 -14.25 1.74
N THR A 151 -1.44 -14.78 1.96
CA THR A 151 -1.61 -16.21 2.14
C THR A 151 -1.78 -16.90 0.79
N ASP A 152 -1.56 -18.20 0.78
CA ASP A 152 -2.08 -19.07 -0.28
C ASP A 152 -3.58 -19.38 -0.04
N GLU A 153 -4.15 -20.21 -0.91
CA GLU A 153 -5.55 -20.67 -0.80
C GLU A 153 -5.83 -21.51 0.44
N LEU A 154 -4.79 -22.14 1.01
CA LEU A 154 -4.84 -22.93 2.23
C LEU A 154 -4.66 -22.08 3.50
N GLY A 155 -4.48 -20.77 3.35
CA GLY A 155 -4.28 -19.83 4.45
C GLY A 155 -2.87 -19.82 5.04
N ARG A 156 -1.87 -20.40 4.36
CA ARG A 156 -0.47 -20.36 4.78
C ARG A 156 0.16 -19.04 4.30
N TRP A 157 0.86 -18.36 5.19
CA TRP A 157 1.54 -17.10 4.84
C TRP A 157 2.77 -17.36 3.97
N SER A 158 2.95 -16.53 2.94
CA SER A 158 4.18 -16.49 2.14
C SER A 158 5.35 -16.04 3.01
N GLU A 159 6.51 -16.63 2.81
CA GLU A 159 7.77 -16.18 3.41
C GLU A 159 8.29 -14.91 2.75
N GLU A 160 7.95 -14.71 1.47
CA GLU A 160 8.34 -13.52 0.73
C GLU A 160 7.45 -12.34 1.04
N THR A 161 8.10 -11.18 1.18
CA THR A 161 7.44 -9.90 1.44
C THR A 161 7.75 -8.95 0.28
N THR A 162 6.71 -8.37 -0.30
CA THR A 162 6.86 -7.31 -1.31
C THR A 162 7.01 -5.97 -0.60
N GLU A 163 8.01 -5.19 -1.00
CA GLU A 163 8.34 -3.91 -0.38
C GLU A 163 8.28 -2.76 -1.39
N ILE A 164 7.76 -1.62 -0.96
CA ILE A 164 7.84 -0.37 -1.70
C ILE A 164 8.10 0.81 -0.77
N LYS A 165 8.97 1.73 -1.19
CA LYS A 165 9.27 2.96 -0.45
C LYS A 165 8.12 3.95 -0.58
N VAL A 166 7.70 4.54 0.55
CA VAL A 166 6.67 5.59 0.61
C VAL A 166 7.27 6.81 1.30
N GLY A 167 7.51 7.87 0.53
CA GLY A 167 8.01 9.14 1.03
C GLY A 167 6.88 10.16 1.14
N ILE A 168 6.73 10.80 2.29
CA ILE A 168 5.77 11.89 2.48
C ILE A 168 6.56 13.17 2.81
N THR A 169 6.54 14.13 1.89
CA THR A 169 7.25 15.39 2.03
C THR A 169 6.44 16.40 2.83
N PRO A 170 7.05 17.10 3.82
CA PRO A 170 6.36 18.12 4.58
C PRO A 170 6.05 19.34 3.72
N TYR A 171 5.14 20.19 4.17
CA TYR A 171 4.91 21.50 3.56
C TYR A 171 6.19 22.34 3.61
N PHE A 172 6.45 23.09 2.54
CA PHE A 172 7.64 23.94 2.39
C PHE A 172 7.82 24.93 3.55
N TYR A 173 6.72 25.46 4.12
CA TYR A 173 6.75 26.39 5.24
C TYR A 173 7.08 25.74 6.60
N LYS A 174 7.04 24.40 6.71
CA LYS A 174 7.51 23.64 7.90
C LYS A 174 9.01 23.33 7.83
N SER A 175 9.67 23.66 6.71
CA SER A 175 11.11 23.44 6.55
C SER A 175 11.92 24.51 7.29
N GLY A 176 13.02 24.12 7.96
CA GLY A 176 13.85 25.02 8.75
C GLY A 176 14.40 26.20 7.94
N TRP A 177 14.69 26.01 6.65
CA TRP A 177 15.18 27.10 5.79
C TRP A 177 14.14 28.21 5.58
N PHE A 178 12.83 27.89 5.60
CA PHE A 178 11.76 28.87 5.49
C PHE A 178 11.74 29.82 6.68
N TYR A 179 11.89 29.30 7.91
CA TYR A 179 11.99 30.13 9.11
C TYR A 179 13.24 31.03 9.10
N LEU A 180 14.35 30.55 8.56
CA LEU A 180 15.55 31.33 8.40
C LEU A 180 15.33 32.49 7.42
N LEU A 181 14.71 32.23 6.27
CA LEU A 181 14.35 33.31 5.32
C LEU A 181 13.37 34.32 5.93
N LEU A 182 12.39 33.83 6.69
CA LEU A 182 11.43 34.69 7.37
C LEU A 182 12.14 35.60 8.39
N ALA A 183 13.06 35.07 9.18
CA ALA A 183 13.85 35.85 10.12
C ALA A 183 14.69 36.92 9.41
N ILE A 184 15.37 36.57 8.31
CA ILE A 184 16.12 37.53 7.49
C ILE A 184 15.19 38.64 6.95
N ALA A 185 14.01 38.27 6.44
CA ALA A 185 13.04 39.23 5.92
C ALA A 185 12.54 40.20 7.01
N ILE A 186 12.30 39.69 8.22
CA ILE A 186 11.90 40.52 9.38
C ILE A 186 13.03 41.46 9.75
N CYS A 187 14.27 40.99 9.89
CA CYS A 187 15.45 41.83 10.18
C CYS A 187 15.63 42.91 9.15
N PHE A 188 15.49 42.59 7.86
CA PHE A 188 15.58 43.52 6.76
C PHE A 188 14.47 44.60 6.81
N ALA A 189 13.24 44.20 7.13
CA ALA A 189 12.12 45.13 7.30
C ALA A 189 12.39 46.12 8.44
N ILE A 190 12.88 45.61 9.59
CA ILE A 190 13.26 46.45 10.74
C ILE A 190 14.37 47.42 10.35
N TYR A 191 15.41 46.94 9.65
CA TYR A 191 16.50 47.78 9.15
C TYR A 191 15.99 48.92 8.26
N LEU A 192 15.09 48.63 7.29
CA LEU A 192 14.50 49.62 6.42
C LEU A 192 13.66 50.65 7.20
N PHE A 193 12.91 50.19 8.21
CA PHE A 193 12.12 51.06 9.07
C PHE A 193 13.02 52.03 9.85
N TYR A 194 14.09 51.52 10.48
CA TYR A 194 15.06 52.39 11.16
C TYR A 194 15.76 53.39 10.21
N LYS A 195 16.14 52.93 9.04
CA LYS A 195 16.77 53.79 8.02
C LYS A 195 15.85 54.95 7.58
N ARG A 196 14.55 54.64 7.35
CA ARG A 196 13.56 55.67 7.02
C ARG A 196 13.32 56.64 8.17
N LYS A 197 13.15 56.15 9.37
CA LYS A 197 12.93 56.95 10.57
C LYS A 197 14.14 57.89 10.83
N THR A 198 15.33 57.37 10.75
CA THR A 198 16.56 58.16 10.97
C THR A 198 16.74 59.25 9.88
N ARG A 199 16.38 58.97 8.64
CA ARG A 199 16.40 59.94 7.57
C ARG A 199 15.41 61.08 7.80
N SER A 200 14.18 60.78 8.21
CA SER A 200 13.14 61.78 8.55
C SER A 200 13.59 62.70 9.71
N TYR A 201 14.20 62.12 10.76
CA TYR A 201 14.76 62.93 11.86
C TYR A 201 15.89 63.87 11.42
N ARG A 202 16.79 63.42 10.54
CA ARG A 202 17.86 64.25 10.01
C ARG A 202 17.36 65.40 9.16
N GLU A 203 16.32 65.15 8.35
CA GLU A 203 15.69 66.19 7.49
C GLU A 203 14.95 67.21 8.33
N GLN A 204 14.26 66.83 9.43
CA GLN A 204 13.62 67.76 10.37
C GLN A 204 14.65 68.62 11.09
N LYS A 205 15.74 68.06 11.58
CA LYS A 205 16.81 68.78 12.24
C LYS A 205 17.46 69.80 11.35
N ALA A 206 17.75 69.41 10.09
CA ALA A 206 18.34 70.30 9.08
C ALA A 206 17.41 71.46 8.66
N ARG A 207 16.09 71.35 8.83
CA ARG A 207 15.11 72.43 8.63
C ARG A 207 15.12 73.42 9.78
N LEU A 208 15.18 72.94 11.03
CA LEU A 208 15.20 73.76 12.25
C LEU A 208 16.53 74.52 12.42
N GLU A 209 17.64 74.08 11.84
CA GLU A 209 18.92 74.78 11.87
C GLU A 209 19.04 75.90 10.79
N LYS A 210 18.06 75.99 9.87
CA LYS A 210 18.05 76.99 8.78
C LYS A 210 17.06 78.15 9.04
N GLU A 211 16.26 78.07 10.11
CA GLU A 211 15.43 79.17 10.66
C GLU A 211 16.21 79.92 11.78
#